data_30cc3a86800874581c25ab0d9b80950a
#
_entry.id   30cc3a86800874581c25ab0d9b80950a
#
_cell.length_a   1.000
_cell.length_b   1.000
_cell.length_c   1.000
_cell.angle_alpha   90.00
_cell.angle_beta   90.00
_cell.angle_gamma   90.00
#
_symmetry.space_group_name_H-M   'P 1'
#
loop_
_entity.id
_entity.type
_entity.pdbx_description
1 polymer ?
#
loop_
_entity_poly.entity_id
_entity_poly.type
_entity_poly.pdbx_seq_one_letter_code
_entity_poly.pdbx_strand_id
1 'polypeptide(L)'
;MIKFEAVSKEFDGARALDNLTFEIEAGEFFILVGKSGSGKTTTLKMINRLIEPSQGKIYRNNQAIQDLDLRSLRLDTGYVLQQGALFPNLTVEENIELIPEMKKWPKAKRQQAVQDLMTKVGLAPEKYKDRYPSQLSGGEQQRVGILRAIISQPQLLLMDEPFSALDPVSKTQLQDLIKQLHQELGLTIVFVTHDMQEALKLGDRICVLHEGQILQIADPASILAEPANETVAQFFKGGEPHA
;
A
#
# COMPACT_ATOMS: atom_id res chain seq x y z
N MET A 1 8.87 -12.69 -0.58
CA MET A 1 7.40 -12.87 -0.54
C MET A 1 6.72 -12.66 -1.89
N ILE A 2 7.03 -11.57 -2.58
CA ILE A 2 6.56 -11.28 -3.95
C ILE A 2 7.75 -11.27 -4.89
N LYS A 3 7.61 -11.87 -6.08
CA LYS A 3 8.67 -11.87 -7.11
C LYS A 3 8.07 -11.52 -8.46
N PHE A 4 8.72 -10.59 -9.16
CA PHE A 4 8.46 -10.24 -10.56
C PHE A 4 9.57 -10.85 -11.42
N GLU A 5 9.19 -11.56 -12.48
CA GLU A 5 10.13 -12.14 -13.46
C GLU A 5 9.80 -11.64 -14.86
N ALA A 6 10.63 -10.74 -15.39
CA ALA A 6 10.55 -10.17 -16.73
C ALA A 6 9.14 -9.64 -17.07
N VAL A 7 8.50 -8.95 -16.11
CA VAL A 7 7.12 -8.51 -16.20
C VAL A 7 7.00 -7.25 -17.05
N SER A 8 6.20 -7.33 -18.11
CA SER A 8 5.85 -6.17 -18.95
C SER A 8 4.33 -5.99 -19.01
N LYS A 9 3.89 -4.74 -19.21
CA LYS A 9 2.48 -4.40 -19.39
C LYS A 9 2.29 -3.41 -20.53
N GLU A 10 1.39 -3.75 -21.43
CA GLU A 10 0.95 -2.89 -22.53
C GLU A 10 -0.54 -2.59 -22.41
N PHE A 11 -0.92 -1.36 -22.74
CA PHE A 11 -2.30 -0.91 -22.86
C PHE A 11 -2.44 -0.26 -24.24
N ASP A 12 -3.35 -0.74 -25.05
CA ASP A 12 -3.66 -0.19 -26.39
C ASP A 12 -2.40 0.07 -27.25
N GLY A 13 -1.42 -0.84 -27.16
CA GLY A 13 -0.15 -0.76 -27.88
C GLY A 13 0.91 0.14 -27.24
N ALA A 14 0.58 0.84 -26.17
CA ALA A 14 1.54 1.64 -25.39
C ALA A 14 2.12 0.80 -24.23
N ARG A 15 3.45 0.75 -24.12
CA ARG A 15 4.14 0.02 -23.05
C ARG A 15 4.14 0.85 -21.77
N ALA A 16 3.42 0.39 -20.77
CA ALA A 16 3.34 1.02 -19.45
C ALA A 16 4.40 0.50 -18.47
N LEU A 17 4.82 -0.78 -18.63
CA LEU A 17 5.90 -1.40 -17.86
C LEU A 17 6.74 -2.25 -18.79
N ASP A 18 8.06 -2.22 -18.60
CA ASP A 18 9.03 -2.89 -19.45
C ASP A 18 10.01 -3.74 -18.64
N ASN A 19 9.85 -5.06 -18.75
CA ASN A 19 10.78 -6.08 -18.24
C ASN A 19 11.16 -5.93 -16.75
N LEU A 20 10.19 -5.69 -15.88
CA LEU A 20 10.42 -5.56 -14.45
C LEU A 20 10.83 -6.89 -13.83
N THR A 21 11.98 -6.91 -13.16
CA THR A 21 12.48 -8.08 -12.41
C THR A 21 12.98 -7.63 -11.05
N PHE A 22 12.30 -8.04 -9.98
CA PHE A 22 12.67 -7.73 -8.59
C PHE A 22 11.93 -8.66 -7.62
N GLU A 23 12.38 -8.65 -6.36
CA GLU A 23 11.77 -9.41 -5.27
C GLU A 23 11.50 -8.51 -4.07
N ILE A 24 10.43 -8.82 -3.34
CA ILE A 24 10.04 -8.20 -2.07
C ILE A 24 10.04 -9.29 -1.01
N GLU A 25 10.77 -9.08 0.06
CA GLU A 25 10.90 -10.03 1.15
C GLU A 25 9.68 -10.02 2.08
N ALA A 26 9.53 -11.07 2.87
CA ALA A 26 8.49 -11.10 3.89
C ALA A 26 8.84 -10.14 5.04
N GLY A 27 7.86 -9.35 5.50
CA GLY A 27 8.05 -8.36 6.55
C GLY A 27 8.75 -7.08 6.08
N GLU A 28 8.99 -6.90 4.78
CA GLU A 28 9.64 -5.73 4.20
C GLU A 28 8.64 -4.58 3.98
N PHE A 29 9.04 -3.35 4.28
CA PHE A 29 8.38 -2.13 3.85
C PHE A 29 8.99 -1.66 2.52
N PHE A 30 8.44 -2.14 1.41
CA PHE A 30 8.94 -1.89 0.06
C PHE A 30 8.20 -0.71 -0.59
N ILE A 31 8.94 0.27 -1.07
CA ILE A 31 8.35 1.49 -1.65
C ILE A 31 8.59 1.58 -3.15
N LEU A 32 7.54 1.87 -3.89
CA LEU A 32 7.57 2.22 -5.31
C LEU A 32 7.46 3.74 -5.45
N VAL A 33 8.53 4.40 -5.91
CA VAL A 33 8.53 5.84 -6.15
C VAL A 33 8.75 6.16 -7.63
N GLY A 34 8.34 7.35 -8.06
CA GLY A 34 8.53 7.85 -9.42
C GLY A 34 7.49 8.90 -9.79
N LYS A 35 7.67 9.57 -10.92
CA LYS A 35 6.72 10.56 -11.44
C LYS A 35 5.37 9.94 -11.77
N SER A 36 4.33 10.77 -11.93
CA SER A 36 3.05 10.31 -12.46
C SER A 36 3.25 9.61 -13.82
N GLY A 37 2.54 8.51 -14.05
CA GLY A 37 2.68 7.72 -15.28
C GLY A 37 3.87 6.76 -15.32
N SER A 38 4.74 6.69 -14.29
CA SER A 38 5.90 5.79 -14.30
C SER A 38 5.56 4.29 -14.13
N GLY A 39 4.30 3.93 -13.90
CA GLY A 39 3.86 2.54 -13.78
C GLY A 39 3.65 2.02 -12.35
N LYS A 40 3.84 2.82 -11.29
CA LYS A 40 3.73 2.41 -9.87
C LYS A 40 2.39 1.75 -9.53
N THR A 41 1.29 2.45 -9.78
CA THR A 41 -0.08 1.93 -9.53
C THR A 41 -0.38 0.70 -10.38
N THR A 42 0.14 0.63 -11.61
CA THR A 42 0.00 -0.56 -12.48
C THR A 42 0.72 -1.76 -11.86
N THR A 43 1.97 -1.56 -11.39
CA THR A 43 2.74 -2.58 -10.67
C THR A 43 2.00 -3.07 -9.44
N LEU A 44 1.49 -2.15 -8.61
CA LEU A 44 0.71 -2.47 -7.40
C LEU A 44 -0.55 -3.29 -7.74
N LYS A 45 -1.31 -2.87 -8.75
CA LYS A 45 -2.54 -3.54 -9.19
C LYS A 45 -2.30 -4.95 -9.74
N MET A 46 -1.14 -5.21 -10.33
CA MET A 46 -0.79 -6.56 -10.79
C MET A 46 -0.56 -7.53 -9.64
N ILE A 47 -0.01 -7.09 -8.51
CA ILE A 47 0.21 -7.95 -7.32
C ILE A 47 -1.12 -8.54 -6.81
N ASN A 48 -2.22 -7.79 -6.92
CA ASN A 48 -3.56 -8.23 -6.50
C ASN A 48 -4.45 -8.72 -7.67
N ARG A 49 -3.83 -8.96 -8.85
CA ARG A 49 -4.52 -9.39 -10.08
C ARG A 49 -5.74 -8.53 -10.42
N LEU A 50 -5.66 -7.21 -10.18
CA LEU A 50 -6.61 -6.23 -10.73
C LEU A 50 -6.26 -5.91 -12.18
N ILE A 51 -4.99 -6.11 -12.55
CA ILE A 51 -4.45 -6.02 -13.89
C ILE A 51 -3.57 -7.25 -14.11
N GLU A 52 -3.69 -7.92 -15.25
CA GLU A 52 -2.81 -9.02 -15.63
C GLU A 52 -1.59 -8.49 -16.40
N PRO A 53 -0.39 -9.06 -16.21
CA PRO A 53 0.77 -8.73 -17.03
C PRO A 53 0.55 -9.13 -18.49
N SER A 54 1.17 -8.39 -19.44
CA SER A 54 1.19 -8.78 -20.86
C SER A 54 2.27 -9.81 -21.14
N GLN A 55 3.38 -9.78 -20.39
CA GLN A 55 4.48 -10.73 -20.46
C GLN A 55 5.08 -10.92 -19.07
N GLY A 56 5.83 -12.02 -18.89
CA GLY A 56 6.47 -12.36 -17.62
C GLY A 56 5.53 -13.00 -16.61
N LYS A 57 6.01 -13.19 -15.39
CA LYS A 57 5.25 -13.84 -14.30
C LYS A 57 5.44 -13.12 -12.99
N ILE A 58 4.40 -13.15 -12.18
CA ILE A 58 4.45 -12.66 -10.80
C ILE A 58 4.16 -13.83 -9.87
N TYR A 59 4.96 -13.95 -8.81
CA TYR A 59 4.82 -15.00 -7.82
C TYR A 59 4.50 -14.41 -6.45
N ARG A 60 3.70 -15.14 -5.68
CA ARG A 60 3.48 -14.91 -4.25
C ARG A 60 3.83 -16.19 -3.51
N ASN A 61 4.78 -16.13 -2.58
CA ASN A 61 5.27 -17.29 -1.84
C ASN A 61 5.68 -18.46 -2.76
N ASN A 62 6.43 -18.15 -3.84
CA ASN A 62 6.91 -19.08 -4.88
C ASN A 62 5.82 -19.75 -5.74
N GLN A 63 4.56 -19.32 -5.62
CA GLN A 63 3.48 -19.77 -6.49
C GLN A 63 3.06 -18.65 -7.44
N ALA A 64 2.93 -18.95 -8.74
CA ALA A 64 2.49 -17.95 -9.71
C ALA A 64 1.09 -17.45 -9.34
N ILE A 65 0.89 -16.12 -9.31
CA ILE A 65 -0.37 -15.54 -8.86
C ILE A 65 -1.55 -15.90 -9.76
N GLN A 66 -1.29 -16.25 -11.03
CA GLN A 66 -2.31 -16.70 -11.98
C GLN A 66 -2.93 -18.04 -11.57
N ASP A 67 -2.17 -18.89 -10.86
CA ASP A 67 -2.60 -20.22 -10.41
C ASP A 67 -3.30 -20.18 -9.05
N LEU A 68 -3.29 -19.02 -8.37
CA LEU A 68 -3.97 -18.85 -7.10
C LEU A 68 -5.47 -18.58 -7.29
N ASP A 69 -6.29 -19.09 -6.37
CA ASP A 69 -7.70 -18.71 -6.31
C ASP A 69 -7.83 -17.19 -6.09
N LEU A 70 -8.48 -16.52 -7.03
CA LEU A 70 -8.57 -15.06 -7.06
C LEU A 70 -9.25 -14.48 -5.81
N ARG A 71 -10.26 -15.18 -5.29
CA ARG A 71 -10.97 -14.76 -4.08
C ARG A 71 -10.05 -14.82 -2.87
N SER A 72 -9.35 -15.92 -2.67
CA SER A 72 -8.40 -16.11 -1.57
C SER A 72 -7.26 -15.12 -1.66
N LEU A 73 -6.65 -14.94 -2.85
CA LEU A 73 -5.60 -13.95 -3.08
C LEU A 73 -6.02 -12.55 -2.59
N ARG A 74 -7.22 -12.10 -2.96
CA ARG A 74 -7.73 -10.76 -2.60
C ARG A 74 -8.16 -10.64 -1.15
N LEU A 75 -8.77 -11.67 -0.56
CA LEU A 75 -9.15 -11.67 0.85
C LEU A 75 -7.94 -11.73 1.80
N ASP A 76 -6.81 -12.26 1.33
CA ASP A 76 -5.57 -12.38 2.11
C ASP A 76 -4.58 -11.24 1.80
N THR A 77 -5.04 -10.23 1.04
CA THR A 77 -4.28 -9.01 0.74
C THR A 77 -5.05 -7.80 1.24
N GLY A 78 -4.45 -7.02 2.13
CA GLY A 78 -4.98 -5.71 2.49
C GLY A 78 -4.74 -4.73 1.34
N TYR A 79 -5.72 -3.86 1.03
CA TYR A 79 -5.57 -2.84 0.00
C TYR A 79 -6.11 -1.50 0.49
N VAL A 80 -5.23 -0.49 0.54
CA VAL A 80 -5.57 0.89 0.88
C VAL A 80 -5.47 1.74 -0.37
N LEU A 81 -6.59 2.34 -0.77
CA LEU A 81 -6.69 3.19 -1.95
C LEU A 81 -6.37 4.66 -1.62
N GLN A 82 -5.97 5.42 -2.62
CA GLN A 82 -5.60 6.83 -2.55
C GLN A 82 -6.65 7.72 -1.87
N GLN A 83 -7.92 7.49 -2.16
CA GLN A 83 -9.04 8.19 -1.50
C GLN A 83 -9.79 7.17 -0.66
N GLY A 84 -9.58 7.12 0.65
CA GLY A 84 -10.26 6.27 1.66
C GLY A 84 -11.22 5.17 1.18
N ALA A 85 -11.85 5.36 0.04
CA ALA A 85 -12.75 4.46 -0.69
C ALA A 85 -13.66 3.65 0.24
N LEU A 86 -14.18 4.31 1.29
CA LEU A 86 -15.15 3.71 2.19
C LEU A 86 -16.50 3.59 1.49
N PHE A 87 -17.25 2.57 1.83
CA PHE A 87 -18.64 2.44 1.37
C PHE A 87 -19.49 3.51 2.07
N PRO A 88 -20.05 4.48 1.33
CA PRO A 88 -20.70 5.65 1.92
C PRO A 88 -22.00 5.32 2.66
N ASN A 89 -22.61 4.19 2.35
CA ASN A 89 -23.85 3.67 2.93
C ASN A 89 -23.62 2.71 4.11
N LEU A 90 -22.37 2.47 4.49
CA LEU A 90 -21.98 1.66 5.64
C LEU A 90 -21.38 2.55 6.72
N THR A 91 -21.63 2.20 7.99
CA THR A 91 -20.99 2.84 9.14
C THR A 91 -19.48 2.54 9.19
N VAL A 92 -18.77 3.16 10.10
CA VAL A 92 -17.34 2.86 10.36
C VAL A 92 -17.16 1.40 10.74
N GLU A 93 -17.95 0.89 11.69
CA GLU A 93 -17.90 -0.52 12.11
C GLU A 93 -18.14 -1.45 10.93
N GLU A 94 -19.21 -1.23 10.18
CA GLU A 94 -19.57 -2.04 9.01
C GLU A 94 -18.49 -1.99 7.90
N ASN A 95 -17.88 -0.83 7.65
CA ASN A 95 -16.77 -0.72 6.72
C ASN A 95 -15.57 -1.57 7.15
N ILE A 96 -15.21 -1.55 8.43
CA ILE A 96 -14.07 -2.29 8.96
C ILE A 96 -14.35 -3.81 8.95
N GLU A 97 -15.57 -4.24 9.32
CA GLU A 97 -15.92 -5.68 9.41
C GLU A 97 -16.09 -6.37 8.04
N LEU A 98 -16.10 -5.67 6.91
CA LEU A 98 -16.39 -6.27 5.58
C LEU A 98 -15.54 -7.52 5.28
N ILE A 99 -14.23 -7.44 5.43
CA ILE A 99 -13.36 -8.58 5.12
C ILE A 99 -13.52 -9.74 6.10
N PRO A 100 -13.54 -9.52 7.44
CA PRO A 100 -13.89 -10.55 8.39
C PRO A 100 -15.25 -11.22 8.13
N GLU A 101 -16.26 -10.45 7.71
CA GLU A 101 -17.57 -10.99 7.36
C GLU A 101 -17.50 -11.89 6.13
N MET A 102 -16.82 -11.46 5.06
CA MET A 102 -16.57 -12.27 3.88
C MET A 102 -15.77 -13.55 4.19
N LYS A 103 -14.91 -13.52 5.21
CA LYS A 103 -14.18 -14.67 5.78
C LYS A 103 -15.01 -15.47 6.78
N LYS A 104 -16.29 -15.13 6.97
CA LYS A 104 -17.25 -15.81 7.87
C LYS A 104 -16.80 -15.86 9.34
N TRP A 105 -16.14 -14.81 9.81
CA TRP A 105 -15.83 -14.72 11.24
C TRP A 105 -17.11 -14.59 12.07
N PRO A 106 -17.18 -15.21 13.27
CA PRO A 106 -18.30 -15.01 14.19
C PRO A 106 -18.49 -13.53 14.53
N LYS A 107 -19.75 -13.07 14.61
CA LYS A 107 -20.09 -11.66 14.84
C LYS A 107 -19.38 -11.07 16.07
N ALA A 108 -19.41 -11.78 17.19
CA ALA A 108 -18.74 -11.32 18.42
C ALA A 108 -17.23 -11.10 18.23
N LYS A 109 -16.55 -12.01 17.48
CA LYS A 109 -15.13 -11.86 17.15
C LYS A 109 -14.86 -10.63 16.28
N ARG A 110 -15.74 -10.36 15.29
CA ARG A 110 -15.61 -9.19 14.42
C ARG A 110 -15.72 -7.90 15.22
N GLN A 111 -16.77 -7.78 16.02
CA GLN A 111 -17.03 -6.59 16.85
C GLN A 111 -15.90 -6.31 17.84
N GLN A 112 -15.37 -7.34 18.50
CA GLN A 112 -14.23 -7.17 19.41
C GLN A 112 -12.99 -6.68 18.63
N ALA A 113 -12.67 -7.31 17.50
CA ALA A 113 -11.53 -6.91 16.68
C ALA A 113 -11.65 -5.46 16.14
N VAL A 114 -12.87 -5.03 15.77
CA VAL A 114 -13.11 -3.64 15.37
C VAL A 114 -12.83 -2.68 16.52
N GLN A 115 -13.36 -2.94 17.71
CA GLN A 115 -13.18 -2.08 18.88
C GLN A 115 -11.70 -1.96 19.28
N ASP A 116 -10.98 -3.10 19.31
CA ASP A 116 -9.57 -3.13 19.64
C ASP A 116 -8.74 -2.31 18.66
N LEU A 117 -8.98 -2.48 17.36
CA LEU A 117 -8.25 -1.75 16.31
C LEU A 117 -8.61 -0.28 16.27
N MET A 118 -9.88 0.10 16.43
CA MET A 118 -10.31 1.50 16.50
C MET A 118 -9.62 2.22 17.67
N THR A 119 -9.59 1.59 18.83
CA THR A 119 -8.89 2.13 20.02
C THR A 119 -7.41 2.34 19.74
N LYS A 120 -6.76 1.36 19.10
CA LYS A 120 -5.34 1.41 18.77
C LYS A 120 -4.95 2.57 17.85
N VAL A 121 -5.84 2.97 16.93
CA VAL A 121 -5.57 4.09 16.02
C VAL A 121 -6.15 5.43 16.50
N GLY A 122 -6.62 5.51 17.75
CA GLY A 122 -7.15 6.73 18.35
C GLY A 122 -8.55 7.13 17.87
N LEU A 123 -9.32 6.17 17.33
CA LEU A 123 -10.74 6.34 17.01
C LEU A 123 -11.57 5.71 18.12
N ALA A 124 -12.02 6.50 19.10
CA ALA A 124 -12.85 6.01 20.22
C ALA A 124 -14.12 5.31 19.69
N PRO A 125 -14.29 3.99 19.91
CA PRO A 125 -15.39 3.22 19.32
C PRO A 125 -16.78 3.79 19.65
N GLU A 126 -17.01 4.22 20.89
CA GLU A 126 -18.26 4.80 21.36
C GLU A 126 -18.65 6.10 20.63
N LYS A 127 -17.67 6.79 20.05
CA LYS A 127 -17.89 8.05 19.32
C LYS A 127 -18.00 7.84 17.81
N TYR A 128 -17.28 6.85 17.25
CA TYR A 128 -17.05 6.77 15.81
C TYR A 128 -17.71 5.58 15.13
N LYS A 129 -17.94 4.44 15.81
CA LYS A 129 -18.35 3.19 15.17
C LYS A 129 -19.64 3.30 14.35
N ASP A 130 -20.60 4.09 14.82
CA ASP A 130 -21.93 4.26 14.20
C ASP A 130 -21.96 5.43 13.19
N ARG A 131 -20.85 6.15 12.98
CA ARG A 131 -20.78 7.24 12.00
C ARG A 131 -20.65 6.70 10.59
N TYR A 132 -21.17 7.49 9.65
CA TYR A 132 -20.98 7.27 8.22
C TYR A 132 -19.73 8.03 7.74
N PRO A 133 -19.12 7.61 6.61
CA PRO A 133 -17.92 8.28 6.05
C PRO A 133 -18.08 9.80 5.87
N SER A 134 -19.27 10.27 5.49
CA SER A 134 -19.54 11.71 5.32
C SER A 134 -19.43 12.53 6.61
N GLN A 135 -19.41 11.88 7.77
CA GLN A 135 -19.30 12.50 9.10
C GLN A 135 -17.85 12.49 9.64
N LEU A 136 -16.90 12.06 8.81
CA LEU A 136 -15.48 11.90 9.16
C LEU A 136 -14.63 12.91 8.38
N SER A 137 -13.56 13.40 9.00
CA SER A 137 -12.48 14.09 8.30
C SER A 137 -11.73 13.15 7.34
N GLY A 138 -10.99 13.69 6.38
CA GLY A 138 -10.19 12.88 5.45
C GLY A 138 -9.20 11.95 6.15
N GLY A 139 -8.52 12.43 7.19
CA GLY A 139 -7.60 11.61 7.99
C GLY A 139 -8.31 10.49 8.78
N GLU A 140 -9.52 10.75 9.31
CA GLU A 140 -10.32 9.72 9.97
C GLU A 140 -10.80 8.67 8.97
N GLN A 141 -11.26 9.08 7.77
CA GLN A 141 -11.63 8.15 6.70
C GLN A 141 -10.46 7.26 6.29
N GLN A 142 -9.25 7.83 6.19
CA GLN A 142 -8.05 7.09 5.83
C GLN A 142 -7.68 6.08 6.92
N ARG A 143 -7.78 6.45 8.22
CA ARG A 143 -7.60 5.50 9.34
C ARG A 143 -8.58 4.33 9.23
N VAL A 144 -9.86 4.59 8.99
CA VAL A 144 -10.88 3.53 8.80
C VAL A 144 -10.53 2.64 7.60
N GLY A 145 -10.09 3.22 6.49
CA GLY A 145 -9.62 2.46 5.32
C GLY A 145 -8.45 1.52 5.62
N ILE A 146 -7.50 1.97 6.44
CA ILE A 146 -6.38 1.16 6.91
C ILE A 146 -6.88 0.03 7.82
N LEU A 147 -7.76 0.34 8.79
CA LEU A 147 -8.34 -0.68 9.68
C LEU A 147 -9.06 -1.78 8.91
N ARG A 148 -9.87 -1.38 7.91
CA ARG A 148 -10.53 -2.33 7.00
C ARG A 148 -9.53 -3.24 6.29
N ALA A 149 -8.38 -2.69 5.87
CA ALA A 149 -7.37 -3.45 5.16
C ALA A 149 -6.62 -4.45 6.05
N ILE A 150 -6.40 -4.12 7.34
CA ILE A 150 -5.56 -4.92 8.25
C ILE A 150 -6.32 -5.82 9.23
N ILE A 151 -7.64 -5.61 9.43
CA ILE A 151 -8.41 -6.32 10.47
C ILE A 151 -8.34 -7.85 10.33
N SER A 152 -8.25 -8.35 9.11
CA SER A 152 -8.14 -9.79 8.85
C SER A 152 -6.71 -10.33 8.98
N GLN A 153 -5.77 -9.50 9.45
CA GLN A 153 -4.35 -9.80 9.61
C GLN A 153 -3.71 -10.36 8.33
N PRO A 154 -3.78 -9.63 7.20
CA PRO A 154 -3.16 -10.07 5.96
C PRO A 154 -1.64 -10.10 6.10
N GLN A 155 -0.97 -10.99 5.37
CA GLN A 155 0.50 -10.98 5.31
C GLN A 155 1.04 -9.85 4.40
N LEU A 156 0.22 -9.37 3.48
CA LEU A 156 0.57 -8.34 2.49
C LEU A 156 -0.42 -7.18 2.54
N LEU A 157 0.11 -5.96 2.64
CA LEU A 157 -0.66 -4.72 2.58
C LEU A 157 -0.18 -3.90 1.38
N LEU A 158 -1.09 -3.60 0.46
CA LEU A 158 -0.85 -2.74 -0.70
C LEU A 158 -1.42 -1.36 -0.42
N MET A 159 -0.65 -0.30 -0.65
CA MET A 159 -1.05 1.08 -0.38
C MET A 159 -0.74 1.96 -1.60
N ASP A 160 -1.78 2.55 -2.18
CA ASP A 160 -1.68 3.41 -3.37
C ASP A 160 -1.85 4.88 -2.98
N GLU A 161 -0.74 5.62 -2.84
CA GLU A 161 -0.67 7.03 -2.45
C GLU A 161 -1.59 7.40 -1.25
N PRO A 162 -1.51 6.68 -0.11
CA PRO A 162 -2.52 6.79 0.96
C PRO A 162 -2.52 8.13 1.70
N PHE A 163 -1.51 8.98 1.49
CA PHE A 163 -1.37 10.25 2.21
C PHE A 163 -1.57 11.49 1.33
N SER A 164 -1.83 11.32 0.03
CA SER A 164 -1.83 12.41 -0.96
C SER A 164 -2.90 13.49 -0.73
N ALA A 165 -3.99 13.17 -0.03
CA ALA A 165 -5.10 14.09 0.23
C ALA A 165 -5.14 14.60 1.68
N LEU A 166 -4.07 14.40 2.46
CA LEU A 166 -4.02 14.75 3.88
C LEU A 166 -3.26 16.05 4.13
N ASP A 167 -3.68 16.77 5.17
CA ASP A 167 -2.90 17.87 5.72
C ASP A 167 -1.60 17.36 6.37
N PRO A 168 -0.56 18.21 6.54
CA PRO A 168 0.74 17.79 7.04
C PRO A 168 0.72 17.10 8.41
N VAL A 169 -0.16 17.54 9.32
CA VAL A 169 -0.26 16.98 10.68
C VAL A 169 -0.85 15.57 10.63
N SER A 170 -1.99 15.43 9.95
CA SER A 170 -2.64 14.13 9.75
C SER A 170 -1.72 13.15 9.00
N LYS A 171 -0.97 13.64 8.00
CA LYS A 171 0.01 12.86 7.25
C LYS A 171 1.08 12.27 8.16
N THR A 172 1.72 13.11 8.99
CA THR A 172 2.77 12.66 9.92
C THR A 172 2.23 11.61 10.90
N GLN A 173 1.07 11.88 11.52
CA GLN A 173 0.45 10.93 12.45
C GLN A 173 0.13 9.57 11.80
N LEU A 174 -0.30 9.60 10.54
CA LEU A 174 -0.65 8.38 9.83
C LEU A 174 0.58 7.59 9.39
N GLN A 175 1.66 8.27 9.00
CA GLN A 175 2.95 7.64 8.72
C GLN A 175 3.49 6.89 9.95
N ASP A 176 3.47 7.55 11.12
CA ASP A 176 3.95 6.96 12.37
C ASP A 176 3.07 5.75 12.77
N LEU A 177 1.76 5.86 12.61
CA LEU A 177 0.82 4.75 12.82
C LEU A 177 1.13 3.55 11.91
N ILE A 178 1.31 3.77 10.61
CA ILE A 178 1.62 2.69 9.65
C ILE A 178 2.94 2.01 10.02
N LYS A 179 3.97 2.79 10.38
CA LYS A 179 5.27 2.26 10.80
C LYS A 179 5.14 1.40 12.06
N GLN A 180 4.36 1.85 13.03
CA GLN A 180 4.06 1.07 14.24
C GLN A 180 3.33 -0.23 13.90
N LEU A 181 2.27 -0.18 13.07
CA LEU A 181 1.50 -1.35 12.66
C LEU A 181 2.36 -2.35 11.87
N HIS A 182 3.24 -1.88 10.99
CA HIS A 182 4.20 -2.71 10.26
C HIS A 182 5.08 -3.51 11.23
N GLN A 183 5.70 -2.84 12.19
CA GLN A 183 6.59 -3.47 13.19
C GLN A 183 5.84 -4.46 14.10
N GLU A 184 4.66 -4.07 14.59
CA GLU A 184 3.91 -4.90 15.55
C GLU A 184 3.28 -6.14 14.91
N LEU A 185 2.83 -6.03 13.66
CA LEU A 185 2.11 -7.10 12.97
C LEU A 185 2.99 -7.92 12.01
N GLY A 186 4.25 -7.51 11.78
CA GLY A 186 5.15 -8.15 10.83
C GLY A 186 4.63 -8.13 9.39
N LEU A 187 3.92 -7.05 9.02
CA LEU A 187 3.30 -6.92 7.69
C LEU A 187 4.37 -6.77 6.60
N THR A 188 4.16 -7.41 5.46
CA THR A 188 4.84 -6.98 4.23
C THR A 188 4.03 -5.84 3.62
N ILE A 189 4.66 -4.69 3.37
CA ILE A 189 3.97 -3.52 2.81
C ILE A 189 4.57 -3.19 1.45
N VAL A 190 3.70 -3.02 0.44
CA VAL A 190 4.07 -2.40 -0.84
C VAL A 190 3.36 -1.07 -0.93
N PHE A 191 4.15 0.00 -0.90
CA PHE A 191 3.67 1.36 -0.77
C PHE A 191 4.03 2.18 -2.00
N VAL A 192 3.04 2.78 -2.64
CA VAL A 192 3.23 3.69 -3.78
C VAL A 192 3.16 5.13 -3.29
N THR A 193 4.15 5.92 -3.68
CA THR A 193 4.13 7.37 -3.46
C THR A 193 4.89 8.11 -4.57
N HIS A 194 4.61 9.40 -4.70
CA HIS A 194 5.43 10.34 -5.48
C HIS A 194 6.25 11.27 -4.56
N ASP A 195 6.11 11.13 -3.23
CA ASP A 195 6.82 11.92 -2.22
C ASP A 195 8.08 11.17 -1.74
N MET A 196 9.24 11.73 -2.07
CA MET A 196 10.53 11.13 -1.72
C MET A 196 10.80 11.13 -0.21
N GLN A 197 10.25 12.10 0.53
CA GLN A 197 10.40 12.14 2.00
C GLN A 197 9.63 11.00 2.67
N GLU A 198 8.46 10.65 2.15
CA GLU A 198 7.73 9.45 2.60
C GLU A 198 8.57 8.19 2.38
N ALA A 199 9.17 8.07 1.18
CA ALA A 199 9.98 6.92 0.84
C ALA A 199 11.19 6.77 1.77
N LEU A 200 11.91 7.86 2.02
CA LEU A 200 13.07 7.88 2.91
C LEU A 200 12.72 7.61 4.38
N LYS A 201 11.54 8.08 4.83
CA LYS A 201 11.08 7.91 6.22
C LYS A 201 10.59 6.49 6.52
N LEU A 202 9.90 5.86 5.57
CA LEU A 202 9.12 4.65 5.82
C LEU A 202 9.77 3.38 5.29
N GLY A 203 10.48 3.46 4.16
CA GLY A 203 10.92 2.28 3.43
C GLY A 203 12.15 1.59 4.01
N ASP A 204 12.12 0.27 4.00
CA ASP A 204 13.33 -0.54 4.16
C ASP A 204 14.11 -0.57 2.83
N ARG A 205 13.39 -0.71 1.70
CA ARG A 205 13.94 -0.57 0.35
C ARG A 205 13.02 0.26 -0.53
N ILE A 206 13.64 1.02 -1.44
CA ILE A 206 12.97 1.91 -2.37
C ILE A 206 13.28 1.45 -3.80
N CYS A 207 12.24 1.24 -4.59
CA CYS A 207 12.32 1.00 -6.03
C CYS A 207 11.94 2.27 -6.78
N VAL A 208 12.88 2.84 -7.49
CA VAL A 208 12.69 4.04 -8.32
C VAL A 208 12.23 3.61 -9.71
N LEU A 209 10.99 3.95 -10.06
CA LEU A 209 10.38 3.70 -11.37
C LEU A 209 10.38 4.95 -12.23
N HIS A 210 10.79 4.82 -13.47
CA HIS A 210 10.76 5.87 -14.47
C HIS A 210 10.40 5.29 -15.83
N GLU A 211 9.39 5.84 -16.50
CA GLU A 211 8.93 5.41 -17.84
C GLU A 211 8.77 3.88 -17.98
N GLY A 212 8.18 3.27 -16.96
CA GLY A 212 7.91 1.82 -16.94
C GLY A 212 9.12 0.94 -16.64
N GLN A 213 10.28 1.50 -16.33
CA GLN A 213 11.50 0.76 -16.01
C GLN A 213 12.00 1.03 -14.60
N ILE A 214 12.73 0.08 -14.02
CA ILE A 214 13.40 0.25 -12.73
C ILE A 214 14.74 0.94 -12.97
N LEU A 215 14.96 2.09 -12.35
CA LEU A 215 16.25 2.77 -12.37
C LEU A 215 17.17 2.29 -11.26
N GLN A 216 16.63 2.07 -10.05
CA GLN A 216 17.39 1.62 -8.88
C GLN A 216 16.48 0.95 -7.87
N ILE A 217 16.99 -0.06 -7.17
CA ILE A 217 16.39 -0.61 -5.94
C ILE A 217 17.49 -0.66 -4.89
N ALA A 218 17.32 0.07 -3.79
CA ALA A 218 18.26 0.06 -2.67
C ALA A 218 17.57 0.54 -1.39
N ASP A 219 18.27 0.42 -0.25
CA ASP A 219 17.86 1.07 0.99
C ASP A 219 17.99 2.60 0.89
N PRO A 220 17.28 3.36 1.77
CA PRO A 220 17.29 4.82 1.73
C PRO A 220 18.68 5.46 1.78
N ALA A 221 19.59 4.92 2.59
CA ALA A 221 20.94 5.48 2.74
C ALA A 221 21.76 5.29 1.46
N SER A 222 21.70 4.10 0.86
CA SER A 222 22.38 3.79 -0.40
C SER A 222 21.84 4.62 -1.57
N ILE A 223 20.54 4.86 -1.66
CA ILE A 223 19.97 5.73 -2.71
C ILE A 223 20.50 7.16 -2.62
N LEU A 224 20.63 7.70 -1.41
CA LEU A 224 21.15 9.06 -1.22
C LEU A 224 22.65 9.15 -1.46
N ALA A 225 23.42 8.16 -1.02
CA ALA A 225 24.88 8.16 -1.14
C ALA A 225 25.38 7.83 -2.55
N GLU A 226 24.72 6.87 -3.21
CA GLU A 226 25.15 6.30 -4.49
C GLU A 226 23.94 6.19 -5.47
N PRO A 227 23.38 7.32 -5.94
CA PRO A 227 22.31 7.27 -6.94
C PRO A 227 22.82 6.67 -8.25
N ALA A 228 22.11 5.68 -8.81
CA ALA A 228 22.50 4.94 -9.98
C ALA A 228 22.71 5.81 -11.24
N ASN A 229 22.04 6.97 -11.30
CA ASN A 229 22.16 7.95 -12.38
C ASN A 229 21.67 9.32 -11.93
N GLU A 230 21.85 10.32 -12.80
CA GLU A 230 21.45 11.70 -12.53
C GLU A 230 19.93 11.84 -12.29
N THR A 231 19.10 11.06 -12.98
CA THR A 231 17.64 11.07 -12.80
C THR A 231 17.26 10.67 -11.38
N VAL A 232 17.86 9.60 -10.85
CA VAL A 232 17.65 9.18 -9.45
C VAL A 232 18.14 10.27 -8.50
N ALA A 233 19.34 10.81 -8.72
CA ALA A 233 19.89 11.90 -7.90
C ALA A 233 18.94 13.12 -7.86
N GLN A 234 18.36 13.50 -8.99
CA GLN A 234 17.42 14.64 -9.08
C GLN A 234 16.12 14.37 -8.33
N PHE A 235 15.59 13.14 -8.33
CA PHE A 235 14.37 12.80 -7.58
C PHE A 235 14.51 13.07 -6.07
N PHE A 236 15.69 12.80 -5.51
CA PHE A 236 15.92 12.95 -4.07
C PHE A 236 16.54 14.32 -3.68
N LYS A 237 17.19 15.04 -4.61
CA LYS A 237 17.69 16.42 -4.39
C LYS A 237 16.58 17.49 -4.36
N GLY A 238 15.45 17.25 -5.04
CA GLY A 238 14.31 18.17 -5.05
C GLY A 238 13.48 18.18 -3.77
N GLY A 239 13.84 17.36 -2.77
CA GLY A 239 13.17 17.25 -1.48
C GLY A 239 13.82 18.05 -0.35
N GLU A 240 14.75 18.97 -0.63
CA GLU A 240 15.20 19.90 0.40
C GLU A 240 14.03 20.83 0.78
N PRO A 241 13.72 20.96 2.10
CA PRO A 241 12.68 21.88 2.52
C PRO A 241 13.09 23.28 2.07
N HIS A 242 12.21 23.96 1.34
CA HIS A 242 12.32 25.40 1.16
C HIS A 242 12.38 26.03 2.55
N ALA A 243 13.56 26.55 2.89
CA ALA A 243 13.84 27.30 4.11
C ALA A 243 12.98 28.57 4.20
#